data_af0a943d462250c8a5732c29038442bc
#
_entry.id   af0a943d462250c8a5732c29038442bc
#
_cell.length_a   1.000
_cell.length_b   1.000
_cell.length_c   1.000
_cell.angle_alpha   90.00
_cell.angle_beta   90.00
_cell.angle_gamma   90.00
#
_symmetry.space_group_name_H-M   'P 1'
#
loop_
_entity.id
_entity.type
_entity.pdbx_description
1 polymer ?
#
loop_
_entity_poly.entity_id
_entity_poly.type
_entity_poly.pdbx_seq_one_letter_code
_entity_poly.pdbx_strand_id
1 'polypeptide(L)'
;RDLRMSRGLGDVYKRQDMIIQDSLKKFGDYVLLMRRVFTIPDRWREFFKRYISEIYKLGIDSIPIVITISVFIGAVIAIQMQKNVVSPMIPAYAVGLATRDVILLEFSSSILCLILAGKVGSNIASEIGTMRVTEQIDALEIMGVNSANLLILPKIAAMVSFIPVLVVFSICLLYTSPSPRDMRRS
;
A
#
# COMPACT_ATOMS: atom_id res chain seq x y z
N ARG A 1 15.06 -10.05 53.45
CA ARG A 1 15.43 -9.19 52.30
C ARG A 1 15.17 -9.91 50.96
N ASP A 2 15.21 -11.23 50.92
CA ASP A 2 15.09 -12.06 49.71
C ASP A 2 13.64 -12.29 49.24
N LEU A 3 12.66 -12.18 50.13
CA LEU A 3 11.23 -12.37 49.80
C LEU A 3 10.62 -11.24 48.92
N ARG A 4 11.22 -10.05 48.91
CA ARG A 4 10.79 -8.93 48.03
C ARG A 4 11.33 -9.10 46.61
N MET A 5 12.48 -9.70 46.42
CA MET A 5 13.08 -9.95 45.11
C MET A 5 12.36 -11.06 44.35
N SER A 6 11.90 -12.09 45.04
CA SER A 6 11.15 -13.20 44.41
C SER A 6 9.75 -12.80 43.91
N ARG A 7 9.09 -11.83 44.60
CA ARG A 7 7.81 -11.28 44.18
C ARG A 7 7.92 -10.42 42.90
N GLY A 8 8.99 -9.63 42.80
CA GLY A 8 9.22 -8.79 41.61
C GLY A 8 9.51 -9.60 40.35
N LEU A 9 10.25 -10.72 40.45
CA LEU A 9 10.50 -11.61 39.34
C LEU A 9 9.22 -12.36 38.89
N GLY A 10 8.39 -12.82 39.83
CA GLY A 10 7.12 -13.47 39.51
C GLY A 10 6.14 -12.55 38.79
N ASP A 11 6.10 -11.25 39.14
CA ASP A 11 5.25 -10.26 38.48
C ASP A 11 5.75 -9.90 37.06
N VAL A 12 7.06 -9.90 36.84
CA VAL A 12 7.66 -9.68 35.51
C VAL A 12 7.35 -10.85 34.58
N TYR A 13 7.50 -12.09 35.04
CA TYR A 13 7.14 -13.28 34.25
C TYR A 13 5.65 -13.34 33.94
N LYS A 14 4.77 -13.08 34.90
CA LYS A 14 3.32 -13.01 34.67
C LYS A 14 2.95 -11.91 33.66
N ARG A 15 3.62 -10.76 33.71
CA ARG A 15 3.39 -9.67 32.77
C ARG A 15 3.85 -10.03 31.35
N GLN A 16 4.95 -10.78 31.25
CA GLN A 16 5.49 -11.23 29.97
C GLN A 16 4.60 -12.30 29.32
N ASP A 17 4.13 -13.27 30.10
CA ASP A 17 3.17 -14.27 29.63
C ASP A 17 1.84 -13.64 29.21
N MET A 18 1.37 -12.62 29.94
CA MET A 18 0.14 -11.88 29.59
C MET A 18 0.28 -11.12 28.27
N ILE A 19 1.43 -10.50 28.01
CA ILE A 19 1.71 -9.78 26.75
C ILE A 19 1.78 -10.77 25.58
N ILE A 20 2.43 -11.92 25.76
CA ILE A 20 2.53 -12.95 24.73
C ILE A 20 1.17 -13.56 24.44
N GLN A 21 0.38 -13.88 25.46
CA GLN A 21 -0.97 -14.39 25.29
C GLN A 21 -1.90 -13.41 24.62
N ASP A 22 -1.82 -12.11 24.97
CA ASP A 22 -2.62 -11.05 24.35
C ASP A 22 -2.23 -10.85 22.87
N SER A 23 -0.95 -10.91 22.56
CA SER A 23 -0.44 -10.85 21.18
C SER A 23 -0.88 -12.07 20.36
N LEU A 24 -0.82 -13.27 20.95
CA LEU A 24 -1.26 -14.49 20.29
C LEU A 24 -2.77 -14.50 20.04
N LYS A 25 -3.55 -13.99 21.02
CA LYS A 25 -5.00 -13.83 20.89
C LYS A 25 -5.36 -12.84 19.78
N LYS A 26 -4.71 -11.68 19.74
CA LYS A 26 -4.89 -10.68 18.65
C LYS A 26 -4.55 -11.27 17.29
N PHE A 27 -3.48 -12.06 17.20
CA PHE A 27 -3.13 -12.75 15.97
C PHE A 27 -4.18 -13.80 15.57
N GLY A 28 -4.71 -14.55 16.53
CA GLY A 28 -5.81 -15.50 16.31
C GLY A 28 -7.08 -14.79 15.81
N ASP A 29 -7.45 -13.68 16.44
CA ASP A 29 -8.60 -12.86 16.02
C ASP A 29 -8.42 -12.29 14.61
N TYR A 30 -7.19 -11.88 14.27
CA TYR A 30 -6.86 -11.42 12.91
C TYR A 30 -7.01 -12.54 11.87
N VAL A 31 -6.53 -13.74 12.16
CA VAL A 31 -6.67 -14.91 11.27
C VAL A 31 -8.14 -15.29 11.08
N LEU A 32 -8.93 -15.27 12.17
CA LEU A 32 -10.37 -15.52 12.10
C LEU A 32 -11.11 -14.45 11.29
N LEU A 33 -10.73 -13.19 11.45
CA LEU A 33 -11.26 -12.08 10.65
C LEU A 33 -10.93 -12.29 9.17
N MET A 34 -9.67 -12.62 8.85
CA MET A 34 -9.25 -12.90 7.47
C MET A 34 -10.04 -14.05 6.85
N ARG A 35 -10.26 -15.12 7.60
CA ARG A 35 -11.10 -16.23 7.16
C ARG A 35 -12.55 -15.79 6.87
N ARG A 36 -13.12 -14.90 7.69
CA ARG A 36 -14.46 -14.33 7.45
C ARG A 36 -14.49 -13.44 6.22
N VAL A 37 -13.44 -12.67 5.95
CA VAL A 37 -13.32 -11.81 4.76
C VAL A 37 -13.31 -12.64 3.48
N PHE A 38 -12.56 -13.75 3.43
CA PHE A 38 -12.46 -14.62 2.26
C PHE A 38 -13.61 -15.63 2.12
N THR A 39 -14.69 -15.49 2.89
CA THR A 39 -15.90 -16.29 2.67
C THR A 39 -16.57 -15.82 1.36
N ILE A 40 -17.20 -16.75 0.64
CA ILE A 40 -17.90 -16.43 -0.62
C ILE A 40 -18.98 -15.39 -0.34
N PRO A 41 -19.04 -14.29 -1.09
CA PRO A 41 -20.03 -13.24 -0.87
C PRO A 41 -21.43 -13.74 -1.19
N ASP A 42 -22.36 -13.61 -0.25
CA ASP A 42 -23.75 -14.03 -0.40
C ASP A 42 -24.51 -13.20 -1.45
N ARG A 43 -24.03 -11.98 -1.73
CA ARG A 43 -24.68 -11.03 -2.63
C ARG A 43 -23.71 -10.51 -3.69
N TRP A 44 -23.50 -11.27 -4.76
CA TRP A 44 -22.62 -10.92 -5.87
C TRP A 44 -22.88 -9.55 -6.50
N ARG A 45 -24.16 -9.17 -6.64
CA ARG A 45 -24.55 -7.89 -7.22
C ARG A 45 -24.09 -6.69 -6.39
N GLU A 46 -24.20 -6.76 -5.07
CA GLU A 46 -23.74 -5.73 -4.15
C GLU A 46 -22.20 -5.69 -4.10
N PHE A 47 -21.57 -6.85 -4.14
CA PHE A 47 -20.11 -6.97 -4.22
C PHE A 47 -19.57 -6.27 -5.47
N PHE A 48 -20.11 -6.55 -6.67
CA PHE A 48 -19.65 -5.92 -7.90
C PHE A 48 -19.87 -4.41 -7.91
N LYS A 49 -21.00 -3.94 -7.41
CA LYS A 49 -21.30 -2.51 -7.31
C LYS A 49 -20.29 -1.79 -6.42
N ARG A 50 -19.96 -2.37 -5.26
CA ARG A 50 -18.95 -1.86 -4.35
C ARG A 50 -17.55 -1.95 -4.93
N TYR A 51 -17.21 -3.06 -5.54
CA TYR A 51 -15.93 -3.27 -6.22
C TYR A 51 -15.64 -2.19 -7.27
N ILE A 52 -16.59 -1.89 -8.14
CA ILE A 52 -16.45 -0.82 -9.15
C ILE A 52 -16.32 0.56 -8.48
N SER A 53 -17.10 0.82 -7.43
CA SER A 53 -17.02 2.06 -6.66
C SER A 53 -15.65 2.21 -5.98
N GLU A 54 -15.08 1.14 -5.45
CA GLU A 54 -13.77 1.14 -4.83
C GLU A 54 -12.64 1.32 -5.85
N ILE A 55 -12.73 0.70 -7.02
CA ILE A 55 -11.79 0.96 -8.13
C ILE A 55 -11.79 2.44 -8.49
N TYR A 56 -12.96 3.06 -8.56
CA TYR A 56 -13.05 4.49 -8.86
C TYR A 56 -12.39 5.33 -7.76
N LYS A 57 -12.76 5.13 -6.50
CA LYS A 57 -12.24 5.90 -5.36
C LYS A 57 -10.75 5.68 -5.13
N LEU A 58 -10.29 4.42 -5.10
CA LEU A 58 -8.91 4.09 -4.79
C LEU A 58 -7.99 4.20 -6.00
N GLY A 59 -8.53 3.95 -7.19
CA GLY A 59 -7.78 3.95 -8.43
C GLY A 59 -7.72 5.34 -9.06
N ILE A 60 -8.84 5.85 -9.53
CA ILE A 60 -8.88 7.10 -10.32
C ILE A 60 -8.43 8.28 -9.48
N ASP A 61 -8.84 8.37 -8.21
CA ASP A 61 -8.37 9.42 -7.29
C ASP A 61 -6.86 9.34 -6.97
N SER A 62 -6.21 8.22 -7.32
CA SER A 62 -4.76 8.07 -7.14
C SER A 62 -3.97 8.49 -8.38
N ILE A 63 -4.59 8.61 -9.56
CA ILE A 63 -3.90 8.98 -10.80
C ILE A 63 -3.16 10.33 -10.69
N PRO A 64 -3.76 11.42 -10.17
CA PRO A 64 -3.06 12.71 -10.10
C PRO A 64 -1.78 12.65 -9.27
N ILE A 65 -1.82 11.95 -8.12
CA ILE A 65 -0.64 11.82 -7.28
C ILE A 65 0.44 10.96 -7.94
N VAL A 66 0.03 9.88 -8.63
CA VAL A 66 0.95 9.02 -9.38
C VAL A 66 1.64 9.80 -10.50
N ILE A 67 0.90 10.60 -11.27
CA ILE A 67 1.47 11.44 -12.33
C ILE A 67 2.49 12.42 -11.74
N THR A 68 2.10 13.16 -10.71
CA THR A 68 2.97 14.17 -10.09
C THR A 68 4.27 13.54 -9.60
N ILE A 69 4.16 12.45 -8.85
CA ILE A 69 5.33 11.76 -8.29
C ILE A 69 6.20 11.18 -9.40
N SER A 70 5.62 10.53 -10.41
CA SER A 70 6.36 9.93 -11.52
C SER A 70 7.17 10.97 -12.29
N VAL A 71 6.60 12.14 -12.55
CA VAL A 71 7.31 13.23 -13.25
C VAL A 71 8.48 13.74 -12.40
N PHE A 72 8.26 14.04 -11.11
CA PHE A 72 9.33 14.53 -10.24
C PHE A 72 10.43 13.52 -10.02
N ILE A 73 10.11 12.27 -9.74
CA ILE A 73 11.11 11.22 -9.54
C ILE A 73 11.89 10.97 -10.82
N GLY A 74 11.22 10.88 -11.97
CA GLY A 74 11.89 10.72 -13.25
C GLY A 74 12.91 11.82 -13.54
N ALA A 75 12.52 13.09 -13.30
CA ALA A 75 13.41 14.24 -13.48
C ALA A 75 14.62 14.18 -12.51
N VAL A 76 14.39 13.87 -11.23
CA VAL A 76 15.44 13.79 -10.23
C VAL A 76 16.46 12.68 -10.58
N ILE A 77 15.98 11.50 -10.96
CA ILE A 77 16.86 10.37 -11.32
C ILE A 77 17.69 10.72 -12.57
N ALA A 78 17.04 11.32 -13.58
CA ALA A 78 17.74 11.72 -14.81
C ALA A 78 18.89 12.70 -14.53
N ILE A 79 18.65 13.73 -13.71
CA ILE A 79 19.66 14.72 -13.30
C ILE A 79 20.75 14.07 -12.45
N GLN A 80 20.39 13.19 -11.53
CA GLN A 80 21.32 12.55 -10.61
C GLN A 80 22.23 11.58 -11.35
N MET A 81 21.72 10.78 -12.27
CA MET A 81 22.52 9.89 -13.10
C MET A 81 23.48 10.67 -14.01
N GLN A 82 23.04 11.78 -14.61
CA GLN A 82 23.90 12.62 -15.41
C GLN A 82 25.08 13.20 -14.61
N LYS A 83 24.87 13.55 -13.34
CA LYS A 83 25.92 14.07 -12.46
C LYS A 83 26.88 12.99 -11.95
N ASN A 84 26.35 11.80 -11.63
CA ASN A 84 27.16 10.73 -11.04
C ASN A 84 28.06 10.01 -12.05
N VAL A 85 27.71 10.05 -13.33
CA VAL A 85 28.47 9.36 -14.39
C VAL A 85 29.30 10.36 -15.21
N VAL A 86 29.96 11.30 -14.55
CA VAL A 86 30.93 12.23 -15.15
C VAL A 86 32.30 11.59 -15.19
N SER A 87 32.44 10.49 -15.94
CA SER A 87 33.75 9.93 -16.26
C SER A 87 33.98 9.98 -17.78
N PRO A 88 35.06 10.55 -18.25
CA PRO A 88 35.36 10.63 -19.69
C PRO A 88 35.51 9.26 -20.38
N MET A 89 35.61 8.18 -19.60
CA MET A 89 35.71 6.80 -20.12
C MET A 89 34.34 6.13 -20.35
N ILE A 90 33.24 6.70 -19.83
CA ILE A 90 31.89 6.09 -19.94
C ILE A 90 31.14 6.75 -21.09
N PRO A 91 30.75 6.00 -22.13
CA PRO A 91 30.01 6.56 -23.25
C PRO A 91 28.59 6.98 -22.83
N ALA A 92 28.10 8.08 -23.40
CA ALA A 92 26.83 8.69 -23.06
C ALA A 92 25.59 7.73 -23.14
N TYR A 93 25.67 6.72 -24.01
CA TYR A 93 24.62 5.72 -24.13
C TYR A 93 24.52 4.81 -22.88
N ALA A 94 25.62 4.54 -22.19
CA ALA A 94 25.65 3.71 -20.98
C ALA A 94 24.93 4.39 -19.82
N VAL A 95 25.02 5.73 -19.73
CA VAL A 95 24.27 6.53 -18.76
C VAL A 95 22.75 6.38 -18.98
N GLY A 96 22.33 6.44 -20.25
CA GLY A 96 20.91 6.26 -20.60
C GLY A 96 20.39 4.87 -20.27
N LEU A 97 21.18 3.83 -20.51
CA LEU A 97 20.79 2.45 -20.15
C LEU A 97 20.73 2.27 -18.64
N ALA A 98 21.70 2.74 -17.88
CA ALA A 98 21.70 2.67 -16.42
C ALA A 98 20.52 3.44 -15.81
N THR A 99 20.21 4.62 -16.33
CA THR A 99 19.04 5.41 -15.89
C THR A 99 17.76 4.64 -16.14
N ARG A 100 17.60 4.05 -17.31
CA ARG A 100 16.43 3.23 -17.65
C ARG A 100 16.28 2.05 -16.70
N ASP A 101 17.35 1.31 -16.45
CA ASP A 101 17.29 0.11 -15.61
C ASP A 101 16.96 0.46 -14.15
N VAL A 102 17.54 1.51 -13.60
CA VAL A 102 17.20 2.02 -12.25
C VAL A 102 15.74 2.45 -12.16
N ILE A 103 15.24 3.20 -13.14
CA ILE A 103 13.85 3.64 -13.16
C ILE A 103 12.89 2.46 -13.24
N LEU A 104 13.15 1.51 -14.13
CA LEU A 104 12.24 0.38 -14.35
C LEU A 104 12.26 -0.63 -13.21
N LEU A 105 13.43 -0.97 -12.69
CA LEU A 105 13.58 -2.06 -11.72
C LEU A 105 13.32 -1.62 -10.28
N GLU A 106 13.79 -0.43 -9.90
CA GLU A 106 13.77 -0.03 -8.49
C GLU A 106 12.67 1.00 -8.20
N PHE A 107 12.66 2.11 -8.92
CA PHE A 107 11.87 3.27 -8.54
C PHE A 107 10.41 3.18 -8.93
N SER A 108 10.11 2.68 -10.13
CA SER A 108 8.71 2.60 -10.60
C SER A 108 7.85 1.68 -9.74
N SER A 109 8.40 0.53 -9.38
CA SER A 109 7.67 -0.48 -8.60
C SER A 109 7.68 -0.16 -7.10
N SER A 110 8.85 0.03 -6.51
CA SER A 110 9.01 0.10 -5.05
C SER A 110 8.43 1.39 -4.47
N ILE A 111 8.81 2.55 -5.02
CA ILE A 111 8.36 3.85 -4.48
C ILE A 111 6.87 4.05 -4.72
N LEU A 112 6.37 3.70 -5.92
CA LEU A 112 4.97 3.82 -6.22
C LEU A 112 4.12 2.95 -5.28
N CYS A 113 4.51 1.69 -5.10
CA CYS A 113 3.78 0.81 -4.17
C CYS A 113 3.81 1.32 -2.73
N LEU A 114 4.93 1.89 -2.27
CA LEU A 114 5.02 2.45 -0.92
C LEU A 114 4.07 3.65 -0.74
N ILE A 115 4.02 4.56 -1.71
CA ILE A 115 3.15 5.74 -1.66
C ILE A 115 1.68 5.34 -1.75
N LEU A 116 1.36 4.41 -2.65
CA LEU A 116 0.01 3.88 -2.78
C LEU A 116 -0.42 3.14 -1.51
N ALA A 117 0.46 2.36 -0.90
CA ALA A 117 0.16 1.68 0.36
C ALA A 117 -0.20 2.68 1.47
N GLY A 118 0.56 3.78 1.58
CA GLY A 118 0.26 4.86 2.54
C GLY A 118 -1.09 5.53 2.25
N LYS A 119 -1.34 5.94 1.02
CA LYS A 119 -2.58 6.62 0.61
C LYS A 119 -3.80 5.71 0.77
N VAL A 120 -3.72 4.51 0.22
CA VAL A 120 -4.84 3.56 0.23
C VAL A 120 -5.09 3.04 1.65
N GLY A 121 -4.01 2.73 2.40
CA GLY A 121 -4.11 2.31 3.79
C GLY A 121 -4.79 3.35 4.68
N SER A 122 -4.39 4.63 4.57
CA SER A 122 -5.01 5.72 5.33
C SER A 122 -6.48 5.93 4.94
N ASN A 123 -6.81 5.85 3.66
CA ASN A 123 -8.19 6.00 3.18
C ASN A 123 -9.10 4.88 3.71
N ILE A 124 -8.64 3.63 3.63
CA ILE A 124 -9.40 2.48 4.16
C ILE A 124 -9.55 2.58 5.67
N ALA A 125 -8.49 2.94 6.40
CA ALA A 125 -8.54 3.10 7.86
C ALA A 125 -9.53 4.21 8.26
N SER A 126 -9.51 5.34 7.57
CA SER A 126 -10.44 6.46 7.81
C SER A 126 -11.88 6.07 7.53
N GLU A 127 -12.16 5.39 6.42
CA GLU A 127 -13.51 4.97 6.05
C GLU A 127 -14.08 3.95 7.03
N ILE A 128 -13.30 2.91 7.38
CA ILE A 128 -13.72 1.90 8.37
C ILE A 128 -13.87 2.54 9.76
N GLY A 129 -12.96 3.45 10.13
CA GLY A 129 -13.03 4.20 11.38
C GLY A 129 -14.31 5.03 11.48
N THR A 130 -14.68 5.75 10.42
CA THR A 130 -15.90 6.52 10.35
C THR A 130 -17.15 5.62 10.47
N MET A 131 -17.17 4.49 9.74
CA MET A 131 -18.27 3.53 9.82
C MET A 131 -18.40 2.90 11.21
N ARG A 132 -17.31 2.75 11.94
CA ARG A 132 -17.32 2.25 13.31
C ARG A 132 -17.90 3.28 14.28
N VAL A 133 -17.46 4.53 14.18
CA VAL A 133 -17.95 5.64 15.03
C VAL A 133 -19.43 5.93 14.80
N THR A 134 -19.91 5.78 13.57
CA THR A 134 -21.32 5.98 13.20
C THR A 134 -22.20 4.73 13.40
N GLU A 135 -21.67 3.69 14.06
CA GLU A 135 -22.37 2.43 14.37
C GLU A 135 -22.94 1.68 13.14
N GLN A 136 -22.50 2.03 11.93
CA GLN A 136 -22.95 1.39 10.69
C GLN A 136 -22.53 -0.08 10.62
N ILE A 137 -21.36 -0.43 11.18
CA ILE A 137 -20.86 -1.81 11.21
C ILE A 137 -21.75 -2.64 12.15
N ASP A 138 -22.10 -2.11 13.31
CA ASP A 138 -22.92 -2.79 14.30
C ASP A 138 -24.35 -2.99 13.75
N ALA A 139 -24.88 -2.00 13.01
CA ALA A 139 -26.17 -2.13 12.33
C ALA A 139 -26.16 -3.27 11.27
N LEU A 140 -25.07 -3.43 10.51
CA LEU A 140 -24.91 -4.53 9.55
C LEU A 140 -24.88 -5.90 10.25
N GLU A 141 -24.20 -6.00 11.40
CA GLU A 141 -24.13 -7.23 12.18
C GLU A 141 -25.46 -7.63 12.78
N ILE A 142 -26.24 -6.65 13.26
CA ILE A 142 -27.62 -6.88 13.77
C ILE A 142 -28.52 -7.40 12.64
N MET A 143 -28.33 -6.94 11.40
CA MET A 143 -29.06 -7.45 10.23
C MET A 143 -28.59 -8.85 9.77
N GLY A 144 -27.65 -9.48 10.48
CA GLY A 144 -27.11 -10.81 10.13
C GLY A 144 -26.19 -10.84 8.91
N VAL A 145 -25.72 -9.67 8.46
CA VAL A 145 -24.80 -9.56 7.32
C VAL A 145 -23.38 -9.61 7.81
N ASN A 146 -22.53 -10.40 7.15
CA ASN A 146 -21.09 -10.43 7.45
C ASN A 146 -20.44 -9.10 7.03
N SER A 147 -20.31 -8.16 7.99
CA SER A 147 -19.74 -6.82 7.79
C SER A 147 -18.32 -6.87 7.22
N ALA A 148 -17.49 -7.80 7.71
CA ALA A 148 -16.10 -7.95 7.26
C ALA A 148 -16.01 -8.34 5.79
N ASN A 149 -16.82 -9.28 5.33
CA ASN A 149 -16.84 -9.70 3.91
C ASN A 149 -17.37 -8.57 3.01
N LEU A 150 -18.47 -7.91 3.41
CA LEU A 150 -19.10 -6.89 2.60
C LEU A 150 -18.29 -5.60 2.46
N LEU A 151 -17.46 -5.25 3.45
CA LEU A 151 -16.70 -4.00 3.49
C LEU A 151 -15.25 -4.19 3.04
N ILE A 152 -14.59 -5.27 3.48
CA ILE A 152 -13.14 -5.45 3.28
C ILE A 152 -12.84 -6.17 1.96
N LEU A 153 -13.60 -7.20 1.61
CA LEU A 153 -13.34 -8.00 0.42
C LEU A 153 -13.33 -7.18 -0.89
N PRO A 154 -14.32 -6.31 -1.19
CA PRO A 154 -14.31 -5.52 -2.42
C PRO A 154 -13.13 -4.53 -2.46
N LYS A 155 -12.67 -4.02 -1.31
CA LYS A 155 -11.51 -3.14 -1.23
C LYS A 155 -10.21 -3.88 -1.57
N ILE A 156 -10.00 -5.05 -0.96
CA ILE A 156 -8.83 -5.89 -1.27
C ILE A 156 -8.83 -6.30 -2.75
N ALA A 157 -9.97 -6.73 -3.27
CA ALA A 157 -10.10 -7.11 -4.68
C ALA A 157 -9.79 -5.94 -5.63
N ALA A 158 -10.30 -4.74 -5.31
CA ALA A 158 -10.03 -3.53 -6.07
C ALA A 158 -8.53 -3.16 -6.06
N MET A 159 -7.88 -3.24 -4.90
CA MET A 159 -6.44 -2.98 -4.78
C MET A 159 -5.61 -3.95 -5.62
N VAL A 160 -5.85 -5.25 -5.49
CA VAL A 160 -5.11 -6.30 -6.20
C VAL A 160 -5.26 -6.14 -7.72
N SER A 161 -6.45 -5.74 -8.19
CA SER A 161 -6.70 -5.53 -9.62
C SER A 161 -6.11 -4.22 -10.16
N PHE A 162 -6.15 -3.14 -9.38
CA PHE A 162 -5.84 -1.81 -9.87
C PHE A 162 -4.38 -1.39 -9.66
N ILE A 163 -3.72 -1.86 -8.61
CA ILE A 163 -2.29 -1.53 -8.35
C ILE A 163 -1.38 -1.92 -9.52
N PRO A 164 -1.48 -3.12 -10.12
CA PRO A 164 -0.66 -3.47 -11.28
C PRO A 164 -0.88 -2.54 -12.48
N VAL A 165 -2.11 -2.10 -12.71
CA VAL A 165 -2.43 -1.16 -13.78
C VAL A 165 -1.77 0.20 -13.54
N LEU A 166 -1.81 0.71 -12.30
CA LEU A 166 -1.13 1.95 -11.93
C LEU A 166 0.39 1.84 -12.07
N VAL A 167 0.98 0.71 -11.71
CA VAL A 167 2.41 0.47 -11.88
C VAL A 167 2.80 0.53 -13.35
N VAL A 168 2.08 -0.18 -14.24
CA VAL A 168 2.33 -0.12 -15.69
C VAL A 168 2.17 1.31 -16.21
N PHE A 169 1.14 2.03 -15.79
CA PHE A 169 0.92 3.42 -16.16
C PHE A 169 2.07 4.33 -15.69
N SER A 170 2.56 4.14 -14.47
CA SER A 170 3.73 4.87 -13.96
C SER A 170 4.99 4.59 -14.75
N ILE A 171 5.23 3.33 -15.13
CA ILE A 171 6.37 2.97 -15.98
C ILE A 171 6.31 3.72 -17.32
N CYS A 172 5.14 3.75 -17.96
CA CYS A 172 4.94 4.48 -19.20
C CYS A 172 5.22 5.98 -19.04
N LEU A 173 4.76 6.61 -17.95
CA LEU A 173 5.01 8.02 -17.66
C LEU A 173 6.48 8.34 -17.38
N LEU A 174 7.14 7.48 -16.60
CA LEU A 174 8.57 7.62 -16.31
C LEU A 174 9.43 7.48 -17.55
N TYR A 175 9.07 6.56 -18.46
CA TYR A 175 9.78 6.37 -19.71
C TYR A 175 9.56 7.51 -20.71
N THR A 176 8.41 8.16 -20.71
CA THR A 176 8.09 9.32 -21.56
C THR A 176 8.57 10.64 -20.96
N SER A 177 9.07 10.66 -19.71
CA SER A 177 9.71 11.82 -19.12
C SER A 177 10.95 12.27 -19.96
N PRO A 178 11.23 13.58 -20.08
CA PRO A 178 12.21 14.10 -21.03
C PRO A 178 13.57 13.42 -20.89
N SER A 179 13.98 12.78 -21.98
CA SER A 179 15.30 12.17 -22.09
C SER A 179 16.39 13.26 -21.91
N PRO A 180 17.54 12.92 -21.28
CA PRO A 180 18.68 13.85 -21.18
C PRO A 180 19.15 14.40 -22.55
N ARG A 181 18.75 13.74 -23.66
CA ARG A 181 19.04 14.22 -25.02
C ARG A 181 18.19 15.42 -25.43
N ASP A 182 16.97 15.55 -24.91
CA ASP A 182 16.07 16.65 -25.25
C ASP A 182 16.45 17.92 -24.50
N MET A 183 17.00 17.81 -23.30
CA MET A 183 17.53 18.96 -22.53
C MET A 183 18.84 19.54 -23.11
N ARG A 184 19.52 18.83 -24.00
CA ARG A 184 20.74 19.31 -24.67
C ARG A 184 20.45 20.09 -25.95
N ARG A 185 19.21 20.09 -26.44
CA ARG A 185 18.78 20.76 -27.67
C ARG A 185 18.09 22.12 -27.46
N SER A 186 17.78 22.47 -26.22
CA SER A 186 17.33 23.83 -25.85
C SER A 186 18.48 24.61 -25.21
#